data_e1bd03ba04b53f7a1e32439680d71a8a
#
_entry.id   e1bd03ba04b53f7a1e32439680d71a8a
#
_cell.length_a   1.000
_cell.length_b   1.000
_cell.length_c   1.000
_cell.angle_alpha   90.00
_cell.angle_beta   90.00
_cell.angle_gamma   90.00
#
_symmetry.space_group_name_H-M   'P 1'
#
loop_
_entity.id
_entity.type
_entity.pdbx_description
1 polymer ?
#
loop_
_entity_poly.entity_id
_entity_poly.type
_entity_poly.pdbx_seq_one_letter_code
_entity_poly.pdbx_strand_id
1 'polypeptide(L)'
;MPEEWNPRKRVTLSGGEIAYDVLGFGPPLLLVHGTPTSSFIWRDVALRLADRFSVYVFDLLGFGQSERKDGLDVSIPNQARLLAELVEILDLDTPSVAGHDIGGAIALRAHLLEGANFGCIALIDAVALRPWITPTTTHVKEHLDVYETMPTGTFEAIIASHLRTATHHPMSERTSATYLDQWKGEQGQMLYLQKDAQLDQNHTAEFDPLLPSISVPVRIIWGENDAWLPTTRARRLHELIPTSDLVLLPDTGHFAMEDSPQQVAATLFEFFTACRNSG
;
A
#
# COMPACT_ATOMS: atom_id res chain seq x y z
N MET A 1 22.95 0.00 -0.13
CA MET A 1 21.57 0.54 -0.15
C MET A 1 21.58 1.84 -0.91
N PRO A 2 20.60 2.16 -1.78
CA PRO A 2 20.59 3.49 -2.39
C PRO A 2 20.48 4.52 -1.26
N GLU A 3 21.36 5.52 -1.28
CA GLU A 3 21.46 6.52 -0.22
C GLU A 3 20.22 7.39 -0.11
N GLU A 4 19.40 7.47 -1.17
CA GLU A 4 18.15 8.21 -1.20
C GLU A 4 17.12 7.46 -2.07
N TRP A 5 16.03 7.00 -1.44
CA TRP A 5 14.85 6.56 -2.17
C TRP A 5 13.99 7.79 -2.47
N ASN A 6 13.93 8.19 -3.74
CA ASN A 6 13.20 9.38 -4.15
C ASN A 6 12.68 9.19 -5.59
N PRO A 7 11.40 8.94 -5.80
CA PRO A 7 10.81 8.89 -7.13
C PRO A 7 11.01 10.23 -7.88
N ARG A 8 11.62 10.19 -9.07
CA ARG A 8 12.08 11.38 -9.80
C ARG A 8 11.15 11.84 -10.89
N LYS A 9 10.32 10.94 -11.42
CA LYS A 9 9.37 11.23 -12.48
C LYS A 9 8.09 11.79 -11.89
N ARG A 10 7.36 12.55 -12.70
CA ARG A 10 6.07 13.12 -12.35
C ARG A 10 5.08 12.85 -13.46
N VAL A 11 3.84 12.57 -13.06
CA VAL A 11 2.69 12.48 -13.97
C VAL A 11 1.52 13.23 -13.34
N THR A 12 0.84 14.02 -14.13
CA THR A 12 -0.36 14.74 -13.69
C THR A 12 -1.57 13.86 -14.00
N LEU A 13 -2.28 13.48 -12.95
CA LEU A 13 -3.55 12.78 -13.00
C LEU A 13 -4.69 13.74 -12.65
N SER A 14 -5.93 13.29 -12.85
CA SER A 14 -7.13 14.10 -12.58
C SER A 14 -7.25 14.57 -11.12
N GLY A 15 -6.65 13.87 -10.15
CA GLY A 15 -6.65 14.23 -8.74
C GLY A 15 -5.45 15.08 -8.29
N GLY A 16 -4.37 15.14 -9.07
CA GLY A 16 -3.14 15.83 -8.72
C GLY A 16 -1.88 15.19 -9.31
N GLU A 17 -0.70 15.73 -8.96
CA GLU A 17 0.58 15.24 -9.44
C GLU A 17 1.06 14.04 -8.62
N ILE A 18 1.43 12.95 -9.30
CA ILE A 18 1.96 11.71 -8.73
C ILE A 18 3.45 11.59 -9.01
N ALA A 19 4.23 11.36 -7.96
CA ALA A 19 5.63 11.02 -8.04
C ALA A 19 5.80 9.51 -8.29
N TYR A 20 6.58 9.13 -9.30
CA TYR A 20 6.85 7.73 -9.60
C TYR A 20 8.28 7.51 -10.10
N ASP A 21 8.72 6.27 -10.11
CA ASP A 21 9.93 5.84 -10.81
C ASP A 21 9.73 4.46 -11.42
N VAL A 22 10.64 4.06 -12.32
CA VAL A 22 10.62 2.75 -12.96
C VAL A 22 12.00 2.13 -12.84
N LEU A 23 12.05 0.93 -12.28
CA LEU A 23 13.27 0.17 -12.06
C LEU A 23 13.27 -1.09 -12.95
N GLY A 24 14.41 -1.41 -13.52
CA GLY A 24 14.57 -2.63 -14.33
C GLY A 24 13.92 -2.57 -15.71
N PHE A 25 13.83 -3.74 -16.34
CA PHE A 25 13.27 -3.94 -17.68
C PHE A 25 12.47 -5.24 -17.72
N GLY A 26 11.39 -5.23 -18.46
CA GLY A 26 10.54 -6.41 -18.64
C GLY A 26 9.07 -6.05 -18.49
N PRO A 27 8.24 -7.04 -18.19
CA PRO A 27 6.82 -6.83 -18.03
C PRO A 27 6.49 -5.83 -16.90
N PRO A 28 5.44 -4.99 -17.07
CA PRO A 28 5.08 -4.00 -16.07
C PRO A 28 4.56 -4.62 -14.78
N LEU A 29 5.09 -4.15 -13.66
CA LEU A 29 4.68 -4.52 -12.31
C LEU A 29 4.53 -3.25 -11.46
N LEU A 30 3.32 -2.96 -10.97
CA LEU A 30 3.05 -1.84 -10.09
C LEU A 30 3.13 -2.27 -8.61
N LEU A 31 3.78 -1.47 -7.78
CA LEU A 31 3.87 -1.65 -6.34
C LEU A 31 3.13 -0.51 -5.63
N VAL A 32 2.00 -0.83 -5.01
CA VAL A 32 1.10 0.12 -4.35
C VAL A 32 1.31 0.05 -2.85
N HIS A 33 1.81 1.14 -2.26
CA HIS A 33 2.05 1.22 -0.82
C HIS A 33 0.76 1.49 -0.02
N GLY A 34 0.85 1.41 1.30
CA GLY A 34 -0.24 1.69 2.21
C GLY A 34 -0.01 2.89 3.13
N THR A 35 -0.87 3.03 4.12
CA THR A 35 -0.79 4.10 5.13
C THR A 35 -0.07 3.62 6.40
N PRO A 36 0.69 4.49 7.08
CA PRO A 36 1.09 5.86 6.74
C PRO A 36 2.46 5.94 6.04
N THR A 37 2.71 5.03 5.10
CA THR A 37 4.00 4.87 4.42
C THR A 37 4.10 5.68 3.12
N SER A 38 5.05 5.34 2.28
CA SER A 38 5.24 5.82 0.91
C SER A 38 5.85 4.69 0.08
N SER A 39 6.15 4.93 -1.17
CA SER A 39 6.88 3.96 -2.01
C SER A 39 8.21 3.49 -1.40
N PHE A 40 8.74 4.19 -0.42
CA PHE A 40 9.96 3.81 0.32
C PHE A 40 9.86 2.41 0.94
N ILE A 41 8.66 1.95 1.31
CA ILE A 41 8.47 0.60 1.87
C ILE A 41 8.88 -0.50 0.89
N TRP A 42 8.84 -0.22 -0.42
CA TRP A 42 9.16 -1.17 -1.48
C TRP A 42 10.64 -1.21 -1.86
N ARG A 43 11.50 -0.33 -1.31
CA ARG A 43 12.88 -0.11 -1.76
C ARG A 43 13.73 -1.38 -1.90
N ASP A 44 13.65 -2.28 -0.93
CA ASP A 44 14.46 -3.51 -0.92
C ASP A 44 13.83 -4.63 -1.76
N VAL A 45 12.50 -4.61 -1.91
CA VAL A 45 11.73 -5.55 -2.74
C VAL A 45 11.81 -5.17 -4.22
N ALA A 46 11.59 -3.90 -4.56
CA ALA A 46 11.59 -3.41 -5.93
C ALA A 46 12.92 -3.66 -6.65
N LEU A 47 14.04 -3.44 -5.97
CA LEU A 47 15.38 -3.69 -6.53
C LEU A 47 15.59 -5.16 -6.94
N ARG A 48 15.03 -6.11 -6.17
CA ARG A 48 15.12 -7.54 -6.48
C ARG A 48 14.19 -7.97 -7.61
N LEU A 49 13.04 -7.33 -7.75
CA LEU A 49 12.10 -7.59 -8.83
C LEU A 49 12.55 -6.96 -10.16
N ALA A 50 13.35 -5.90 -10.11
CA ALA A 50 13.87 -5.16 -11.26
C ALA A 50 14.76 -5.99 -12.21
N ASP A 51 15.25 -7.15 -11.77
CA ASP A 51 16.02 -8.07 -12.64
C ASP A 51 15.14 -8.70 -13.73
N ARG A 52 13.82 -8.70 -13.59
CA ARG A 52 12.89 -9.37 -14.52
C ARG A 52 11.67 -8.56 -14.90
N PHE A 53 11.39 -7.48 -14.18
CA PHE A 53 10.19 -6.66 -14.37
C PHE A 53 10.57 -5.20 -14.55
N SER A 54 9.75 -4.48 -15.31
CA SER A 54 9.69 -3.02 -15.21
C SER A 54 8.86 -2.67 -13.98
N VAL A 55 9.52 -2.39 -12.86
CA VAL A 55 8.87 -2.18 -11.57
C VAL A 55 8.53 -0.70 -11.40
N TYR A 56 7.25 -0.40 -11.42
CA TYR A 56 6.70 0.93 -11.19
C TYR A 56 6.43 1.13 -9.70
N VAL A 57 7.19 2.03 -9.09
CA VAL A 57 6.99 2.48 -7.71
C VAL A 57 6.47 3.91 -7.76
N PHE A 58 5.47 4.23 -6.98
CA PHE A 58 4.89 5.57 -6.93
C PHE A 58 4.35 5.87 -5.54
N ASP A 59 4.32 7.15 -5.21
CA ASP A 59 3.68 7.62 -3.98
C ASP A 59 2.22 7.93 -4.28
N LEU A 60 1.30 7.42 -3.47
CA LEU A 60 -0.12 7.75 -3.53
C LEU A 60 -0.32 9.27 -3.36
N LEU A 61 -1.39 9.81 -3.92
CA LEU A 61 -1.75 11.22 -3.72
C LEU A 61 -1.87 11.54 -2.23
N GLY A 62 -1.25 12.61 -1.78
CA GLY A 62 -1.20 12.98 -0.36
C GLY A 62 -0.06 12.31 0.43
N PHE A 63 0.79 11.49 -0.22
CA PHE A 63 1.89 10.75 0.43
C PHE A 63 3.24 11.05 -0.25
N GLY A 64 4.32 10.81 0.50
CA GLY A 64 5.68 10.85 0.00
C GLY A 64 6.02 12.13 -0.78
N GLN A 65 6.43 11.95 -2.02
CA GLN A 65 6.83 13.01 -2.96
C GLN A 65 5.71 13.40 -3.95
N SER A 66 4.55 12.75 -3.92
CA SER A 66 3.36 13.15 -4.67
C SER A 66 2.78 14.45 -4.13
N GLU A 67 1.86 15.05 -4.86
CA GLU A 67 1.23 16.30 -4.41
C GLU A 67 0.58 16.12 -3.04
N ARG A 68 0.92 17.02 -2.12
CA ARG A 68 0.48 17.06 -0.72
C ARG A 68 0.02 18.45 -0.35
N LYS A 69 -1.28 18.61 -0.22
CA LYS A 69 -1.90 19.87 0.19
C LYS A 69 -3.23 19.63 0.89
N ASP A 70 -3.71 20.62 1.58
CA ASP A 70 -5.05 20.60 2.17
C ASP A 70 -6.14 20.44 1.10
N GLY A 71 -7.22 19.76 1.47
CA GLY A 71 -8.41 19.57 0.63
C GLY A 71 -8.27 18.51 -0.47
N LEU A 72 -7.17 17.75 -0.55
CA LEU A 72 -7.08 16.63 -1.49
C LEU A 72 -8.02 15.49 -1.07
N ASP A 73 -8.68 14.89 -2.05
CA ASP A 73 -9.35 13.60 -1.87
C ASP A 73 -8.31 12.47 -1.94
N VAL A 74 -7.94 11.95 -0.76
CA VAL A 74 -6.99 10.84 -0.60
C VAL A 74 -7.69 9.54 -0.19
N SER A 75 -9.00 9.47 -0.36
CA SER A 75 -9.82 8.29 -0.07
C SER A 75 -9.45 7.10 -0.95
N ILE A 76 -9.71 5.88 -0.47
CA ILE A 76 -9.49 4.65 -1.25
C ILE A 76 -10.17 4.68 -2.62
N PRO A 77 -11.43 5.14 -2.77
CA PRO A 77 -12.07 5.25 -4.07
C PRO A 77 -11.32 6.17 -5.05
N ASN A 78 -10.90 7.35 -4.58
CA ASN A 78 -10.16 8.27 -5.44
C ASN A 78 -8.78 7.71 -5.82
N GLN A 79 -8.04 7.12 -4.87
CA GLN A 79 -6.75 6.48 -5.15
C GLN A 79 -6.88 5.33 -6.15
N ALA A 80 -7.96 4.53 -6.07
CA ALA A 80 -8.22 3.44 -7.01
C ALA A 80 -8.47 3.96 -8.43
N ARG A 81 -9.25 5.04 -8.56
CA ARG A 81 -9.48 5.71 -9.84
C ARG A 81 -8.17 6.27 -10.41
N LEU A 82 -7.34 6.90 -9.57
CA LEU A 82 -6.03 7.41 -9.97
C LEU A 82 -5.07 6.28 -10.38
N LEU A 83 -5.13 5.11 -9.73
CA LEU A 83 -4.34 3.95 -10.14
C LEU A 83 -4.76 3.44 -11.53
N ALA A 84 -6.05 3.39 -11.82
CA ALA A 84 -6.55 3.03 -13.14
C ALA A 84 -6.11 4.05 -14.22
N GLU A 85 -6.22 5.33 -13.92
CA GLU A 85 -5.76 6.44 -14.78
C GLU A 85 -4.23 6.37 -15.01
N LEU A 86 -3.44 6.04 -13.98
CA LEU A 86 -1.99 5.86 -14.08
C LEU A 86 -1.62 4.72 -15.04
N VAL A 87 -2.33 3.59 -14.96
CA VAL A 87 -2.16 2.45 -15.87
C VAL A 87 -2.43 2.87 -17.32
N GLU A 88 -3.49 3.63 -17.57
CA GLU A 88 -3.87 4.14 -18.89
C GLU A 88 -2.83 5.14 -19.43
N ILE A 89 -2.49 6.18 -18.66
CA ILE A 89 -1.57 7.24 -19.10
C ILE A 89 -0.16 6.71 -19.37
N LEU A 90 0.29 5.72 -18.62
CA LEU A 90 1.59 5.09 -18.83
C LEU A 90 1.56 3.97 -19.88
N ASP A 91 0.41 3.75 -20.53
CA ASP A 91 0.19 2.73 -21.59
C ASP A 91 0.67 1.32 -21.15
N LEU A 92 0.26 0.92 -19.94
CA LEU A 92 0.66 -0.38 -19.39
C LEU A 92 -0.34 -1.46 -19.79
N ASP A 93 0.09 -2.31 -20.72
CA ASP A 93 -0.74 -3.44 -21.18
C ASP A 93 -0.78 -4.56 -20.13
N THR A 94 -1.95 -4.77 -19.56
CA THR A 94 -2.26 -5.86 -18.60
C THR A 94 -1.17 -6.04 -17.53
N PRO A 95 -0.83 -4.96 -16.77
CA PRO A 95 0.25 -5.01 -15.80
C PRO A 95 -0.09 -5.94 -14.64
N SER A 96 0.95 -6.47 -13.98
CA SER A 96 0.79 -7.09 -12.66
C SER A 96 0.76 -6.00 -11.57
N VAL A 97 0.09 -6.28 -10.44
CA VAL A 97 0.04 -5.34 -9.30
C VAL A 97 0.29 -6.04 -7.97
N ALA A 98 1.06 -5.42 -7.09
CA ALA A 98 1.17 -5.80 -5.69
C ALA A 98 0.74 -4.63 -4.81
N GLY A 99 -0.22 -4.86 -3.90
CA GLY A 99 -0.73 -3.85 -2.98
C GLY A 99 -0.52 -4.24 -1.53
N HIS A 100 0.01 -3.31 -0.73
CA HIS A 100 0.19 -3.45 0.71
C HIS A 100 -0.79 -2.57 1.46
N ASP A 101 -1.38 -3.07 2.56
CA ASP A 101 -2.30 -2.33 3.42
C ASP A 101 -3.47 -1.73 2.59
N ILE A 102 -3.76 -0.41 2.66
CA ILE A 102 -4.77 0.23 1.79
C ILE A 102 -4.43 0.10 0.30
N GLY A 103 -3.16 -0.08 -0.05
CA GLY A 103 -2.73 -0.35 -1.42
C GLY A 103 -3.34 -1.64 -1.98
N GLY A 104 -3.61 -2.63 -1.12
CA GLY A 104 -4.38 -3.82 -1.49
C GLY A 104 -5.84 -3.50 -1.82
N ALA A 105 -6.51 -2.69 -0.99
CA ALA A 105 -7.87 -2.23 -1.26
C ALA A 105 -7.94 -1.39 -2.55
N ILE A 106 -6.94 -0.52 -2.76
CA ILE A 106 -6.82 0.31 -3.96
C ILE A 106 -6.69 -0.57 -5.22
N ALA A 107 -5.82 -1.58 -5.19
CA ALA A 107 -5.61 -2.50 -6.30
C ALA A 107 -6.88 -3.33 -6.60
N LEU A 108 -7.53 -3.90 -5.57
CA LEU A 108 -8.78 -4.64 -5.72
C LEU A 108 -9.88 -3.76 -6.28
N ARG A 109 -10.06 -2.55 -5.74
CA ARG A 109 -11.07 -1.61 -6.21
C ARG A 109 -10.79 -1.16 -7.65
N ALA A 110 -9.55 -0.83 -7.99
CA ALA A 110 -9.16 -0.45 -9.34
C ALA A 110 -9.52 -1.55 -10.36
N HIS A 111 -9.27 -2.83 -10.00
CA HIS A 111 -9.60 -3.97 -10.84
C HIS A 111 -11.10 -4.23 -10.96
N LEU A 112 -11.85 -4.17 -9.84
CA LEU A 112 -13.24 -4.59 -9.78
C LEU A 112 -14.24 -3.49 -10.15
N LEU A 113 -13.89 -2.22 -9.89
CA LEU A 113 -14.84 -1.10 -10.00
C LEU A 113 -14.37 0.02 -10.94
N GLU A 114 -13.07 0.20 -11.15
CA GLU A 114 -12.54 1.34 -11.93
C GLU A 114 -12.00 0.91 -13.31
N GLY A 115 -12.15 -0.38 -13.67
CA GLY A 115 -11.81 -0.89 -15.01
C GLY A 115 -10.32 -1.14 -15.27
N ALA A 116 -9.46 -1.07 -14.25
CA ALA A 116 -8.05 -1.45 -14.41
C ALA A 116 -7.93 -2.95 -14.68
N ASN A 117 -7.29 -3.31 -15.80
CA ASN A 117 -7.13 -4.70 -16.19
C ASN A 117 -5.77 -5.23 -15.75
N PHE A 118 -5.69 -5.82 -14.56
CA PHE A 118 -4.47 -6.46 -14.07
C PHE A 118 -4.40 -7.92 -14.51
N GLY A 119 -3.20 -8.38 -14.94
CA GLY A 119 -2.97 -9.77 -15.29
C GLY A 119 -2.84 -10.69 -14.07
N CYS A 120 -2.27 -10.19 -12.97
CA CYS A 120 -2.10 -10.87 -11.69
C CYS A 120 -2.12 -9.85 -10.56
N ILE A 121 -2.61 -10.27 -9.39
CA ILE A 121 -2.72 -9.41 -8.20
C ILE A 121 -2.03 -10.08 -7.01
N ALA A 122 -1.12 -9.38 -6.34
CA ALA A 122 -0.58 -9.78 -5.05
C ALA A 122 -1.09 -8.85 -3.95
N LEU A 123 -1.52 -9.42 -2.83
CA LEU A 123 -2.07 -8.71 -1.68
C LEU A 123 -1.19 -8.99 -0.46
N ILE A 124 -0.52 -7.98 0.07
CA ILE A 124 0.40 -8.12 1.19
C ILE A 124 -0.18 -7.40 2.41
N ASP A 125 -0.49 -8.12 3.49
CA ASP A 125 -1.08 -7.57 4.71
C ASP A 125 -2.18 -6.54 4.39
N ALA A 126 -3.09 -6.94 3.47
CA ALA A 126 -3.93 -6.02 2.71
C ALA A 126 -5.22 -5.67 3.45
N VAL A 127 -5.56 -4.39 3.44
CA VAL A 127 -6.91 -3.93 3.73
C VAL A 127 -7.83 -4.43 2.62
N ALA A 128 -8.81 -5.25 2.97
CA ALA A 128 -9.82 -5.74 2.05
C ALA A 128 -11.17 -6.00 2.75
N LEU A 129 -11.15 -6.68 3.89
CA LEU A 129 -12.35 -7.11 4.62
C LEU A 129 -12.55 -6.31 5.91
N ARG A 130 -13.77 -5.86 6.15
CA ARG A 130 -14.15 -5.14 7.38
C ARG A 130 -14.16 -6.03 8.63
N PRO A 131 -13.92 -5.46 9.83
CA PRO A 131 -13.40 -4.13 10.13
C PRO A 131 -11.88 -4.09 9.95
N TRP A 132 -11.31 -3.02 9.39
CA TRP A 132 -9.88 -2.88 9.14
C TRP A 132 -9.26 -1.61 9.76
N ILE A 133 -10.07 -0.64 10.17
CA ILE A 133 -9.56 0.54 10.85
C ILE A 133 -9.11 0.15 12.26
N THR A 134 -7.85 0.46 12.58
CA THR A 134 -7.27 0.12 13.89
C THR A 134 -7.92 0.91 15.02
N PRO A 135 -7.86 0.44 16.28
CA PRO A 135 -8.37 1.20 17.42
C PRO A 135 -7.73 2.59 17.56
N THR A 136 -6.42 2.72 17.26
CA THR A 136 -5.71 4.00 17.28
C THR A 136 -6.30 4.97 16.25
N THR A 137 -6.46 4.54 15.01
CA THR A 137 -7.03 5.35 13.94
C THR A 137 -8.50 5.71 14.22
N THR A 138 -9.28 4.77 14.76
CA THR A 138 -10.67 5.04 15.20
C THR A 138 -10.70 6.16 16.23
N HIS A 139 -9.84 6.09 17.26
CA HIS A 139 -9.76 7.12 18.29
C HIS A 139 -9.36 8.49 17.73
N VAL A 140 -8.38 8.53 16.83
CA VAL A 140 -7.99 9.78 16.15
C VAL A 140 -9.17 10.39 15.37
N LYS A 141 -9.90 9.57 14.61
CA LYS A 141 -11.06 10.03 13.84
C LYS A 141 -12.20 10.58 14.69
N GLU A 142 -12.45 9.96 15.84
CA GLU A 142 -13.50 10.39 16.78
C GLU A 142 -13.16 11.68 17.53
N HIS A 143 -11.87 12.07 17.56
CA HIS A 143 -11.36 13.19 18.36
C HIS A 143 -10.43 14.10 17.57
N LEU A 144 -10.73 14.34 16.28
CA LEU A 144 -9.89 15.15 15.39
C LEU A 144 -9.53 16.52 15.96
N ASP A 145 -10.49 17.22 16.59
CA ASP A 145 -10.32 18.51 17.23
C ASP A 145 -9.24 18.51 18.32
N VAL A 146 -9.12 17.42 19.07
CA VAL A 146 -8.07 17.24 20.08
C VAL A 146 -6.71 17.08 19.41
N TYR A 147 -6.63 16.30 18.36
CA TYR A 147 -5.38 16.04 17.65
C TYR A 147 -4.93 17.23 16.79
N GLU A 148 -5.85 18.01 16.23
CA GLU A 148 -5.55 19.24 15.48
C GLU A 148 -4.87 20.30 16.35
N THR A 149 -5.24 20.40 17.62
CA THR A 149 -4.70 21.38 18.57
C THR A 149 -3.52 20.86 19.38
N MET A 150 -3.15 19.59 19.19
CA MET A 150 -2.04 18.95 19.91
C MET A 150 -0.69 19.54 19.44
N PRO A 151 0.25 19.84 20.38
CA PRO A 151 1.61 20.21 19.99
C PRO A 151 2.25 19.19 19.05
N THR A 152 2.85 19.63 17.96
CA THR A 152 3.38 18.77 16.87
C THR A 152 4.31 17.67 17.38
N GLY A 153 5.25 18.00 18.29
CA GLY A 153 6.16 16.99 18.85
C GLY A 153 5.46 15.89 19.64
N THR A 154 4.32 16.19 20.31
CA THR A 154 3.50 15.18 20.99
C THR A 154 2.79 14.29 19.97
N PHE A 155 2.21 14.90 18.93
CA PHE A 155 1.58 14.18 17.84
C PHE A 155 2.56 13.25 17.12
N GLU A 156 3.75 13.73 16.78
CA GLU A 156 4.82 12.95 16.15
C GLU A 156 5.22 11.74 17.00
N ALA A 157 5.27 11.89 18.33
CA ALA A 157 5.57 10.79 19.24
C ALA A 157 4.46 9.71 19.23
N ILE A 158 3.19 10.10 19.07
CA ILE A 158 2.06 9.15 18.91
C ILE A 158 2.22 8.37 17.61
N ILE A 159 2.47 9.04 16.48
CA ILE A 159 2.67 8.38 15.20
C ILE A 159 3.89 7.46 15.22
N ALA A 160 5.02 7.91 15.79
CA ALA A 160 6.20 7.08 15.98
C ALA A 160 5.92 5.84 16.85
N SER A 161 5.06 5.97 17.87
CA SER A 161 4.62 4.84 18.70
C SER A 161 3.77 3.85 17.90
N HIS A 162 2.87 4.34 17.07
CA HIS A 162 2.05 3.50 16.20
C HIS A 162 2.91 2.75 15.17
N LEU A 163 3.83 3.43 14.50
CA LEU A 163 4.76 2.82 13.54
C LEU A 163 5.60 1.69 14.16
N ARG A 164 5.98 1.79 15.43
CA ARG A 164 6.72 0.71 16.12
C ARG A 164 5.95 -0.59 16.27
N THR A 165 4.64 -0.57 16.15
CA THR A 165 3.79 -1.77 16.22
C THR A 165 3.59 -2.44 14.85
N ALA A 166 4.08 -1.82 13.77
CA ALA A 166 3.89 -2.32 12.41
C ALA A 166 4.84 -3.45 12.04
N THR A 167 5.96 -3.60 12.75
CA THR A 167 6.95 -4.64 12.49
C THR A 167 7.06 -5.60 13.67
N HIS A 168 7.40 -6.85 13.38
CA HIS A 168 7.72 -7.85 14.40
C HIS A 168 9.08 -7.57 15.05
N HIS A 169 10.07 -7.21 14.23
CA HIS A 169 11.39 -6.79 14.68
C HIS A 169 11.50 -5.26 14.72
N PRO A 170 12.24 -4.67 15.68
CA PRO A 170 12.41 -3.23 15.72
C PRO A 170 13.04 -2.69 14.44
N MET A 171 12.39 -1.72 13.81
CA MET A 171 12.98 -0.97 12.69
C MET A 171 14.20 -0.16 13.16
N SER A 172 15.16 0.08 12.25
CA SER A 172 16.24 1.03 12.52
C SER A 172 15.70 2.43 12.79
N GLU A 173 16.42 3.23 13.58
CA GLU A 173 16.04 4.64 13.82
C GLU A 173 15.93 5.42 12.51
N ARG A 174 16.82 5.17 11.55
CA ARG A 174 16.80 5.80 10.23
C ARG A 174 15.52 5.44 9.45
N THR A 175 15.13 4.18 9.41
CA THR A 175 13.91 3.72 8.73
C THR A 175 12.68 4.35 9.37
N SER A 176 12.58 4.30 10.70
CA SER A 176 11.48 4.91 11.45
C SER A 176 11.37 6.41 11.20
N ALA A 177 12.52 7.11 11.21
CA ALA A 177 12.57 8.55 10.92
C ALA A 177 12.10 8.85 9.49
N THR A 178 12.47 8.04 8.50
CA THR A 178 12.05 8.22 7.10
C THR A 178 10.53 8.12 6.94
N TYR A 179 9.89 7.16 7.61
CA TYR A 179 8.42 7.06 7.59
C TYR A 179 7.75 8.22 8.28
N LEU A 180 8.34 8.72 9.38
CA LEU A 180 7.79 9.83 10.14
C LEU A 180 7.97 11.18 9.45
N ASP A 181 9.05 11.37 8.65
CA ASP A 181 9.44 12.68 8.11
C ASP A 181 8.32 13.37 7.32
N GLN A 182 7.53 12.62 6.56
CA GLN A 182 6.42 13.18 5.81
C GLN A 182 5.28 13.73 6.70
N TRP A 183 5.24 13.34 7.98
CA TRP A 183 4.18 13.70 8.93
C TRP A 183 4.61 14.69 10.00
N LYS A 184 5.83 15.24 9.89
CA LYS A 184 6.39 16.18 10.85
C LYS A 184 5.85 17.62 10.66
N GLY A 185 5.86 18.35 11.77
CA GLY A 185 5.45 19.76 11.82
C GLY A 185 3.96 19.96 11.60
N GLU A 186 3.52 21.23 11.59
CA GLU A 186 2.10 21.58 11.48
C GLU A 186 1.45 21.07 10.20
N GLN A 187 2.13 21.21 9.07
CA GLN A 187 1.63 20.71 7.79
C GLN A 187 1.52 19.19 7.77
N GLY A 188 2.53 18.48 8.27
CA GLY A 188 2.52 17.01 8.33
C GLY A 188 1.39 16.50 9.22
N GLN A 189 1.19 17.11 10.38
CA GLN A 189 0.10 16.79 11.30
C GLN A 189 -1.27 17.00 10.64
N MET A 190 -1.51 18.15 10.02
CA MET A 190 -2.75 18.45 9.32
C MET A 190 -3.04 17.42 8.22
N LEU A 191 -2.06 17.10 7.38
CA LEU A 191 -2.24 16.13 6.28
C LEU A 191 -2.46 14.70 6.78
N TYR A 192 -1.82 14.32 7.90
CA TYR A 192 -2.06 13.02 8.53
C TYR A 192 -3.51 12.90 9.02
N LEU A 193 -4.02 13.93 9.70
CA LEU A 193 -5.39 13.96 10.20
C LEU A 193 -6.42 14.00 9.08
N GLN A 194 -6.15 14.77 8.02
CA GLN A 194 -6.97 14.78 6.80
C GLN A 194 -7.06 13.40 6.15
N LYS A 195 -5.95 12.67 6.07
CA LYS A 195 -5.90 11.29 5.58
C LYS A 195 -6.74 10.37 6.46
N ASP A 196 -6.54 10.40 7.78
CA ASP A 196 -7.28 9.55 8.71
C ASP A 196 -8.80 9.83 8.67
N ALA A 197 -9.19 11.10 8.55
CA ALA A 197 -10.60 11.50 8.44
C ALA A 197 -11.30 10.83 7.22
N GLN A 198 -10.56 10.59 6.13
CA GLN A 198 -11.08 10.02 4.90
C GLN A 198 -11.07 8.48 4.85
N LEU A 199 -10.46 7.81 5.84
CA LEU A 199 -10.55 6.35 5.93
C LEU A 199 -11.98 5.93 6.31
N ASP A 200 -12.64 5.17 5.43
CA ASP A 200 -13.99 4.68 5.66
C ASP A 200 -14.06 3.18 5.32
N GLN A 201 -14.56 2.38 6.24
CA GLN A 201 -14.74 0.94 6.05
C GLN A 201 -15.71 0.58 4.94
N ASN A 202 -16.62 1.49 4.58
CA ASN A 202 -17.53 1.31 3.46
C ASN A 202 -16.82 1.26 2.11
N HIS A 203 -15.62 1.85 2.00
CA HIS A 203 -14.83 1.82 0.77
C HIS A 203 -14.40 0.41 0.35
N THR A 204 -14.29 -0.54 1.29
CA THR A 204 -14.05 -1.95 0.97
C THR A 204 -15.36 -2.73 0.83
N ALA A 205 -16.42 -2.32 1.53
CA ALA A 205 -17.73 -2.97 1.44
C ALA A 205 -18.31 -2.98 0.02
N GLU A 206 -17.96 -2.00 -0.80
CA GLU A 206 -18.46 -1.89 -2.16
C GLU A 206 -17.96 -3.01 -3.07
N PHE A 207 -16.73 -3.50 -2.87
CA PHE A 207 -16.16 -4.58 -3.67
C PHE A 207 -16.20 -5.96 -2.99
N ASP A 208 -16.47 -6.05 -1.67
CA ASP A 208 -16.56 -7.34 -0.96
C ASP A 208 -17.40 -8.39 -1.71
N PRO A 209 -18.63 -8.06 -2.20
CA PRO A 209 -19.46 -9.02 -2.92
C PRO A 209 -18.87 -9.47 -4.28
N LEU A 210 -17.92 -8.72 -4.81
CA LEU A 210 -17.30 -8.96 -6.12
C LEU A 210 -16.03 -9.81 -6.03
N LEU A 211 -15.46 -10.02 -4.85
CA LEU A 211 -14.25 -10.83 -4.67
C LEU A 211 -14.33 -12.21 -5.31
N PRO A 212 -15.47 -12.96 -5.24
CA PRO A 212 -15.61 -14.24 -5.90
C PRO A 212 -15.57 -14.19 -7.44
N SER A 213 -15.73 -13.03 -8.05
CA SER A 213 -15.68 -12.84 -9.51
C SER A 213 -14.28 -12.62 -10.07
N ILE A 214 -13.27 -12.47 -9.22
CA ILE A 214 -11.89 -12.31 -9.66
C ILE A 214 -11.45 -13.58 -10.39
N SER A 215 -11.11 -13.42 -11.67
CA SER A 215 -10.72 -14.53 -12.55
C SER A 215 -9.21 -14.62 -12.79
N VAL A 216 -8.47 -13.55 -12.48
CA VAL A 216 -7.01 -13.52 -12.60
C VAL A 216 -6.34 -14.19 -11.40
N PRO A 217 -5.12 -14.74 -11.53
CA PRO A 217 -4.39 -15.28 -10.39
C PRO A 217 -4.18 -14.24 -9.30
N VAL A 218 -4.41 -14.66 -8.04
CA VAL A 218 -4.18 -13.82 -6.86
C VAL A 218 -3.22 -14.53 -5.90
N ARG A 219 -2.22 -13.83 -5.37
CA ARG A 219 -1.41 -14.31 -4.25
C ARG A 219 -1.63 -13.43 -3.03
N ILE A 220 -2.01 -14.05 -1.92
CA ILE A 220 -2.16 -13.40 -0.62
C ILE A 220 -0.92 -13.73 0.21
N ILE A 221 -0.18 -12.70 0.64
CA ILE A 221 1.02 -12.80 1.47
C ILE A 221 0.71 -12.10 2.79
N TRP A 222 1.04 -12.74 3.94
CA TRP A 222 0.68 -12.15 5.22
C TRP A 222 1.68 -12.48 6.31
N GLY A 223 2.04 -11.47 7.12
CA GLY A 223 2.85 -11.67 8.31
C GLY A 223 2.09 -12.41 9.40
N GLU A 224 2.65 -13.48 9.95
CA GLU A 224 2.01 -14.24 11.05
C GLU A 224 1.86 -13.40 12.32
N ASN A 225 2.69 -12.38 12.48
CA ASN A 225 2.73 -11.49 13.64
C ASN A 225 2.16 -10.09 13.33
N ASP A 226 1.34 -9.96 12.28
CA ASP A 226 0.67 -8.70 11.97
C ASP A 226 -0.24 -8.28 13.14
N ALA A 227 0.18 -7.20 13.83
CA ALA A 227 -0.54 -6.65 14.97
C ALA A 227 -1.70 -5.71 14.59
N TRP A 228 -1.78 -5.31 13.30
CA TRP A 228 -2.83 -4.42 12.80
C TRP A 228 -3.97 -5.20 12.14
N LEU A 229 -3.62 -6.19 11.32
CA LEU A 229 -4.58 -7.01 10.58
C LEU A 229 -4.30 -8.50 10.83
N PRO A 230 -5.09 -9.19 11.66
CA PRO A 230 -4.80 -10.57 12.03
C PRO A 230 -4.93 -11.53 10.83
N THR A 231 -4.14 -12.60 10.83
CA THR A 231 -4.08 -13.63 9.76
C THR A 231 -5.42 -14.30 9.43
N THR A 232 -6.41 -14.21 10.34
CA THR A 232 -7.78 -14.67 10.07
C THR A 232 -8.40 -13.95 8.87
N ARG A 233 -7.97 -12.70 8.60
CA ARG A 233 -8.41 -11.92 7.43
C ARG A 233 -7.81 -12.48 6.14
N ALA A 234 -6.52 -12.82 6.16
CA ALA A 234 -5.85 -13.46 5.04
C ALA A 234 -6.54 -14.76 4.64
N ARG A 235 -6.85 -15.61 5.63
CA ARG A 235 -7.59 -16.88 5.42
C ARG A 235 -8.97 -16.63 4.85
N ARG A 236 -9.70 -15.65 5.41
CA ARG A 236 -11.04 -15.31 4.92
C ARG A 236 -11.00 -14.74 3.50
N LEU A 237 -10.01 -13.92 3.18
CA LEU A 237 -9.82 -13.37 1.83
C LEU A 237 -9.51 -14.50 0.83
N HIS A 238 -8.67 -15.46 1.22
CA HIS A 238 -8.37 -16.66 0.44
C HIS A 238 -9.62 -17.51 0.17
N GLU A 239 -10.51 -17.66 1.15
CA GLU A 239 -11.79 -18.36 0.96
C GLU A 239 -12.72 -17.66 -0.04
N LEU A 240 -12.66 -16.32 -0.11
CA LEU A 240 -13.53 -15.50 -0.96
C LEU A 240 -13.03 -15.35 -2.39
N ILE A 241 -11.73 -15.50 -2.64
CA ILE A 241 -11.13 -15.36 -3.96
C ILE A 241 -10.72 -16.74 -4.49
N PRO A 242 -11.50 -17.36 -5.38
CA PRO A 242 -11.26 -18.75 -5.82
C PRO A 242 -9.92 -18.98 -6.54
N THR A 243 -9.38 -17.94 -7.15
CA THR A 243 -8.10 -17.97 -7.89
C THR A 243 -6.88 -17.67 -7.01
N SER A 244 -7.07 -17.55 -5.69
CA SER A 244 -5.97 -17.16 -4.81
C SER A 244 -5.19 -18.35 -4.25
N ASP A 245 -3.93 -18.09 -3.91
CA ASP A 245 -3.13 -18.88 -2.99
C ASP A 245 -2.74 -18.00 -1.77
N LEU A 246 -2.35 -18.66 -0.66
CA LEU A 246 -2.03 -17.98 0.59
C LEU A 246 -0.65 -18.40 1.08
N VAL A 247 0.20 -17.41 1.34
CA VAL A 247 1.54 -17.55 1.93
C VAL A 247 1.58 -16.79 3.25
N LEU A 248 1.85 -17.48 4.35
CA LEU A 248 2.08 -16.88 5.66
C LEU A 248 3.59 -16.78 5.90
N LEU A 249 4.03 -15.61 6.35
CA LEU A 249 5.45 -15.33 6.63
C LEU A 249 5.70 -15.37 8.14
N PRO A 250 6.50 -16.32 8.64
CA PRO A 250 6.83 -16.38 10.06
C PRO A 250 7.68 -15.16 10.48
N ASP A 251 7.62 -14.82 11.76
CA ASP A 251 8.40 -13.72 12.37
C ASP A 251 8.26 -12.38 11.63
N THR A 252 7.07 -12.13 11.07
CA THR A 252 6.80 -11.00 10.18
C THR A 252 5.55 -10.26 10.66
N GLY A 253 5.65 -8.94 10.82
CA GLY A 253 4.55 -8.06 11.18
C GLY A 253 3.81 -7.50 9.96
N HIS A 254 3.05 -6.42 10.18
CA HIS A 254 2.28 -5.72 9.15
C HIS A 254 3.15 -5.13 8.02
N PHE A 255 4.32 -4.57 8.37
CA PHE A 255 5.28 -4.11 7.36
C PHE A 255 6.18 -5.27 6.92
N ALA A 256 5.60 -6.25 6.22
CA ALA A 256 6.32 -7.45 5.78
C ALA A 256 7.58 -7.14 4.97
N MET A 257 7.59 -6.03 4.22
CA MET A 257 8.74 -5.55 3.45
C MET A 257 9.89 -5.06 4.33
N GLU A 258 9.65 -4.71 5.60
CA GLU A 258 10.68 -4.34 6.57
C GLU A 258 11.22 -5.57 7.31
N ASP A 259 10.34 -6.46 7.76
CA ASP A 259 10.73 -7.66 8.52
C ASP A 259 11.35 -8.74 7.62
N SER A 260 10.76 -8.96 6.44
CA SER A 260 11.09 -10.12 5.57
C SER A 260 11.24 -9.73 4.09
N PRO A 261 12.04 -8.70 3.73
CA PRO A 261 12.13 -8.19 2.36
C PRO A 261 12.56 -9.24 1.34
N GLN A 262 13.44 -10.18 1.74
CA GLN A 262 13.91 -11.26 0.86
C GLN A 262 12.80 -12.26 0.56
N GLN A 263 12.02 -12.65 1.57
CA GLN A 263 10.93 -13.62 1.41
C GLN A 263 9.78 -12.99 0.61
N VAL A 264 9.41 -11.74 0.89
CA VAL A 264 8.40 -11.00 0.11
C VAL A 264 8.82 -10.92 -1.35
N ALA A 265 10.07 -10.49 -1.63
CA ALA A 265 10.57 -10.39 -2.99
C ALA A 265 10.62 -11.73 -3.71
N ALA A 266 11.08 -12.80 -3.06
CA ALA A 266 11.12 -14.15 -3.65
C ALA A 266 9.71 -14.68 -3.96
N THR A 267 8.77 -14.50 -3.04
CA THR A 267 7.36 -14.91 -3.21
C THR A 267 6.69 -14.16 -4.35
N LEU A 268 6.90 -12.85 -4.45
CA LEU A 268 6.38 -12.04 -5.55
C LEU A 268 7.04 -12.41 -6.90
N PHE A 269 8.35 -12.61 -6.90
CA PHE A 269 9.10 -12.98 -8.11
C PHE A 269 8.61 -14.32 -8.67
N GLU A 270 8.47 -15.34 -7.83
CA GLU A 270 7.92 -16.65 -8.20
C GLU A 270 6.52 -16.51 -8.79
N PHE A 271 5.63 -15.83 -8.07
CA PHE A 271 4.25 -15.66 -8.47
C PHE A 271 4.10 -14.96 -9.82
N PHE A 272 4.68 -13.78 -9.98
CA PHE A 272 4.55 -13.02 -11.21
C PHE A 272 5.26 -13.66 -12.41
N THR A 273 6.31 -14.44 -12.16
CA THR A 273 6.95 -15.23 -13.23
C THR A 273 6.04 -16.37 -13.69
N ALA A 274 5.37 -17.06 -12.76
CA ALA A 274 4.42 -18.15 -13.07
C ALA A 274 3.20 -17.62 -13.84
N CYS A 275 2.63 -16.50 -13.44
CA CYS A 275 1.49 -15.85 -14.11
C CYS A 275 1.73 -15.64 -15.62
N ARG A 276 2.94 -15.22 -15.99
CA ARG A 276 3.28 -14.94 -17.39
C ARG A 276 3.51 -16.18 -18.24
N ASN A 277 3.87 -17.29 -17.64
CA ASN A 277 4.08 -18.55 -18.36
C ASN A 277 2.77 -19.29 -18.64
N SER A 278 1.67 -18.83 -18.06
CA SER A 278 0.34 -19.46 -18.14
C SER A 278 -0.62 -18.73 -19.11
N GLY A 279 -0.24 -17.60 -19.67
CA GLY A 279 -0.96 -16.81 -20.70
C GLY A 279 -0.21 -16.82 -22.01
#